data_1e3da1e1603088be36295b38e2846845
#
_entry.id   1e3da1e1603088be36295b38e2846845
#
_cell.length_a   1.000
_cell.length_b   1.000
_cell.length_c   1.000
_cell.angle_alpha   90.00
_cell.angle_beta   90.00
_cell.angle_gamma   90.00
#
_symmetry.space_group_name_H-M   'P 1'
#
loop_
_entity.id
_entity.type
_entity.pdbx_description
1 polymer ?
#
loop_
_entity_poly.entity_id
_entity_poly.type
_entity_poly.pdbx_seq_one_letter_code
_entity_poly.pdbx_strand_id
1 'polypeptide(L)'
;MEHFQRKEYTQAIDCFEEGTSFGGSSKCLLMLGKCYEQGLGVAVDLSLAKDYYKVALIHFEAWHSVNDCENISWLKEKIAELKDVPQLREQRKYTDSVGWVTVRRSKLKEWKVKFNDDGTHVSIGPSIPFCRGFRIADYHTKEENPRWTCDGHTRFYDGYMLNTDFFSLVIRRGRTAAFESSINGRHCMVSFPCNAELSYLYVQEAIMNKVRELLKKRAEELFPQQLTEISERVGVPYGKCIINTRLSKAWAQYNRATKDIEFSLSVILLPEENFESICIHELSHSFAFGHDGKFFSKFRQLAGQRLYDLDFTGHIHNRWPLLKL
;
A
#
# COMPACT_ATOMS: atom_id res chain seq x y z
N MET A 1 10.98 -14.47 24.73
CA MET A 1 11.50 -14.36 26.13
C MET A 1 12.21 -15.64 26.57
N GLU A 2 11.72 -16.86 26.25
CA GLU A 2 12.37 -18.11 26.66
C GLU A 2 13.84 -18.24 26.20
N HIS A 3 14.11 -17.99 24.92
CA HIS A 3 15.48 -18.01 24.38
C HIS A 3 16.42 -17.03 25.12
N PHE A 4 15.91 -15.83 25.45
CA PHE A 4 16.71 -14.86 26.20
C PHE A 4 17.04 -15.36 27.61
N GLN A 5 16.10 -16.00 28.31
CA GLN A 5 16.32 -16.61 29.63
C GLN A 5 17.31 -17.79 29.59
N ARG A 6 17.32 -18.54 28.47
CA ARG A 6 18.26 -19.64 28.21
C ARG A 6 19.64 -19.17 27.70
N LYS A 7 19.84 -17.85 27.57
CA LYS A 7 21.04 -17.21 26.98
C LYS A 7 21.29 -17.58 25.51
N GLU A 8 20.26 -17.99 24.79
CA GLU A 8 20.26 -18.22 23.34
C GLU A 8 19.98 -16.90 22.61
N TYR A 9 20.93 -15.97 22.74
CA TYR A 9 20.68 -14.57 22.39
C TYR A 9 20.43 -14.31 20.90
N THR A 10 21.11 -15.06 20.01
CA THR A 10 20.90 -14.92 18.57
C THR A 10 19.44 -15.25 18.19
N GLN A 11 18.91 -16.40 18.66
CA GLN A 11 17.53 -16.79 18.44
C GLN A 11 16.56 -15.82 19.12
N ALA A 12 16.93 -15.28 20.30
CA ALA A 12 16.12 -14.29 20.97
C ALA A 12 15.98 -13.00 20.16
N ILE A 13 17.06 -12.55 19.49
CA ILE A 13 17.05 -11.36 18.63
C ILE A 13 16.10 -11.61 17.43
N ASP A 14 16.20 -12.74 16.75
CA ASP A 14 15.32 -13.08 15.63
C ASP A 14 13.85 -13.03 16.06
N CYS A 15 13.51 -13.63 17.21
CA CYS A 15 12.17 -13.58 17.77
C CYS A 15 11.72 -12.16 18.15
N PHE A 16 12.61 -11.32 18.69
CA PHE A 16 12.29 -9.95 19.01
C PHE A 16 12.07 -9.11 17.75
N GLU A 17 12.91 -9.31 16.72
CA GLU A 17 12.72 -8.66 15.43
C GLU A 17 11.41 -9.08 14.76
N GLU A 18 11.01 -10.37 14.84
CA GLU A 18 9.70 -10.83 14.40
C GLU A 18 8.57 -10.15 15.18
N GLY A 19 8.68 -10.07 16.50
CA GLY A 19 7.71 -9.40 17.36
C GLY A 19 7.52 -7.91 17.06
N THR A 20 8.49 -7.27 16.38
CA THR A 20 8.35 -5.89 15.91
C THR A 20 7.63 -5.75 14.57
N SER A 21 7.39 -6.85 13.83
CA SER A 21 6.85 -6.82 12.47
C SER A 21 5.34 -6.59 12.40
N PHE A 22 4.58 -7.07 13.40
CA PHE A 22 3.12 -7.08 13.43
C PHE A 22 2.51 -6.06 14.42
N GLY A 23 2.96 -4.82 14.39
CA GLY A 23 2.40 -3.77 15.26
C GLY A 23 3.33 -3.30 16.37
N GLY A 24 4.57 -3.77 16.39
CA GLY A 24 5.64 -3.22 17.23
C GLY A 24 5.46 -3.49 18.71
N SER A 25 5.73 -4.71 19.19
CA SER A 25 5.80 -4.95 20.63
C SER A 25 6.85 -4.04 21.28
N SER A 26 6.40 -3.08 22.10
CA SER A 26 7.28 -2.16 22.83
C SER A 26 8.31 -2.91 23.67
N LYS A 27 7.93 -4.07 24.23
CA LYS A 27 8.82 -4.95 24.98
C LYS A 27 9.91 -5.58 24.11
N CYS A 28 9.57 -6.02 22.89
CA CYS A 28 10.57 -6.55 21.95
C CYS A 28 11.58 -5.47 21.56
N LEU A 29 11.12 -4.24 21.28
CA LEU A 29 12.00 -3.10 20.99
C LEU A 29 12.94 -2.78 22.15
N LEU A 30 12.44 -2.77 23.40
CA LEU A 30 13.24 -2.58 24.60
C LEU A 30 14.31 -3.66 24.74
N MET A 31 13.95 -4.94 24.48
CA MET A 31 14.90 -6.05 24.56
C MET A 31 15.96 -6.00 23.46
N LEU A 32 15.60 -5.61 22.23
CA LEU A 32 16.57 -5.37 21.14
C LEU A 32 17.56 -4.27 21.53
N GLY A 33 17.08 -3.16 22.10
CA GLY A 33 17.95 -2.11 22.61
C GLY A 33 18.98 -2.63 23.62
N LYS A 34 18.56 -3.48 24.57
CA LYS A 34 19.47 -4.12 25.55
C LYS A 34 20.47 -5.06 24.88
N CYS A 35 20.04 -5.86 23.89
CA CYS A 35 20.94 -6.76 23.16
C CYS A 35 22.06 -5.97 22.47
N TYR A 36 21.74 -4.89 21.76
CA TYR A 36 22.73 -4.07 21.06
C TYR A 36 23.57 -3.22 22.01
N GLU A 37 23.05 -2.80 23.15
CA GLU A 37 23.83 -2.08 24.17
C GLU A 37 24.88 -2.96 24.83
N GLN A 38 24.50 -4.22 25.15
CA GLN A 38 25.33 -5.13 25.94
C GLN A 38 26.11 -6.16 25.08
N GLY A 39 25.87 -6.17 23.77
CA GLY A 39 26.52 -7.16 22.88
C GLY A 39 26.00 -8.58 23.07
N LEU A 40 24.69 -8.74 23.43
CA LEU A 40 24.09 -10.05 23.65
C LEU A 40 23.66 -10.67 22.33
N GLY A 41 24.44 -11.61 21.79
CA GLY A 41 24.21 -12.28 20.52
C GLY A 41 24.50 -11.44 19.28
N VAL A 42 24.90 -10.19 19.44
CA VAL A 42 25.30 -9.24 18.39
C VAL A 42 26.46 -8.38 18.85
N ALA A 43 27.17 -7.74 17.93
CA ALA A 43 28.15 -6.74 18.29
C ALA A 43 27.48 -5.52 18.96
N VAL A 44 28.20 -4.91 19.92
CA VAL A 44 27.74 -3.68 20.58
C VAL A 44 27.56 -2.57 19.55
N ASP A 45 26.37 -1.98 19.50
CA ASP A 45 26.05 -0.80 18.70
C ASP A 45 25.15 0.14 19.51
N LEU A 46 25.78 1.11 20.16
CA LEU A 46 25.10 2.08 21.02
C LEU A 46 24.17 3.02 20.24
N SER A 47 24.48 3.31 18.96
CA SER A 47 23.64 4.16 18.12
C SER A 47 22.33 3.43 17.75
N LEU A 48 22.42 2.15 17.44
CA LEU A 48 21.26 1.31 17.17
C LEU A 48 20.48 1.02 18.45
N ALA A 49 21.14 0.74 19.57
CA ALA A 49 20.51 0.58 20.88
C ALA A 49 19.69 1.82 21.26
N LYS A 50 20.29 3.01 21.13
CA LYS A 50 19.60 4.30 21.36
C LYS A 50 18.37 4.47 20.45
N ASP A 51 18.45 4.04 19.19
CA ASP A 51 17.32 4.10 18.26
C ASP A 51 16.19 3.18 18.71
N TYR A 52 16.49 1.92 19.08
CA TYR A 52 15.49 0.99 19.60
C TYR A 52 14.82 1.52 20.88
N TYR A 53 15.57 2.11 21.80
CA TYR A 53 15.01 2.71 23.00
C TYR A 53 14.07 3.88 22.71
N LYS A 54 14.43 4.75 21.74
CA LYS A 54 13.55 5.84 21.31
C LYS A 54 12.25 5.34 20.68
N VAL A 55 12.35 4.34 19.80
CA VAL A 55 11.15 3.74 19.17
C VAL A 55 10.28 3.04 20.22
N ALA A 56 10.90 2.31 21.16
CA ALA A 56 10.19 1.69 22.27
C ALA A 56 9.45 2.72 23.14
N LEU A 57 10.10 3.84 23.46
CA LEU A 57 9.49 4.93 24.22
C LEU A 57 8.26 5.50 23.50
N ILE A 58 8.36 5.79 22.20
CA ILE A 58 7.22 6.27 21.39
C ILE A 58 6.05 5.29 21.45
N HIS A 59 6.33 3.98 21.36
CA HIS A 59 5.27 2.95 21.43
C HIS A 59 4.67 2.82 22.82
N PHE A 60 5.49 2.85 23.89
CA PHE A 60 5.00 2.82 25.26
C PHE A 60 4.15 4.06 25.58
N GLU A 61 4.56 5.27 25.13
CA GLU A 61 3.79 6.49 25.35
C GLU A 61 2.47 6.53 24.55
N ALA A 62 2.43 5.93 23.35
CA ALA A 62 1.24 5.88 22.52
C ALA A 62 0.19 4.86 23.02
N TRP A 63 0.64 3.73 23.61
CA TRP A 63 -0.20 2.58 23.95
C TRP A 63 -0.03 2.14 25.41
N HIS A 64 0.37 3.05 26.29
CA HIS A 64 0.72 2.70 27.67
C HIS A 64 -0.49 2.23 28.50
N SER A 65 -0.22 1.20 29.29
CA SER A 65 -1.04 0.82 30.46
C SER A 65 -0.41 1.36 31.74
N VAL A 66 -1.14 1.36 32.83
CA VAL A 66 -0.62 1.77 34.15
C VAL A 66 0.66 0.99 34.53
N ASN A 67 0.79 -0.25 34.04
CA ASN A 67 1.93 -1.12 34.32
C ASN A 67 3.20 -0.79 33.48
N ASP A 68 3.13 0.16 32.56
CA ASP A 68 4.26 0.51 31.67
C ASP A 68 5.04 1.75 32.16
N CYS A 69 4.62 2.39 33.26
CA CYS A 69 5.26 3.60 33.79
C CYS A 69 6.74 3.40 34.13
N GLU A 70 7.09 2.22 34.70
CA GLU A 70 8.48 1.89 35.03
C GLU A 70 9.35 1.79 33.77
N ASN A 71 8.84 1.16 32.71
CA ASN A 71 9.54 1.04 31.44
C ASN A 71 9.76 2.42 30.77
N ILE A 72 8.74 3.29 30.84
CA ILE A 72 8.81 4.65 30.30
C ILE A 72 9.88 5.47 31.05
N SER A 73 9.87 5.43 32.39
CA SER A 73 10.86 6.14 33.20
C SER A 73 12.27 5.63 32.94
N TRP A 74 12.47 4.32 32.94
CA TRP A 74 13.74 3.69 32.64
C TRP A 74 14.27 4.04 31.23
N LEU A 75 13.40 4.03 30.23
CA LEU A 75 13.77 4.40 28.85
C LEU A 75 14.21 5.87 28.75
N LYS A 76 13.52 6.78 29.44
CA LYS A 76 13.90 8.21 29.47
C LYS A 76 15.27 8.42 30.08
N GLU A 77 15.55 7.77 31.21
CA GLU A 77 16.86 7.78 31.85
C GLU A 77 17.95 7.21 30.94
N LYS A 78 17.67 6.05 30.34
CA LYS A 78 18.63 5.37 29.47
C LYS A 78 18.96 6.17 28.20
N ILE A 79 17.96 6.79 27.57
CA ILE A 79 18.16 7.67 26.42
C ILE A 79 18.99 8.91 26.82
N ALA A 80 18.79 9.41 28.05
CA ALA A 80 19.57 10.54 28.57
C ALA A 80 21.03 10.15 28.84
N GLU A 81 21.32 8.95 29.37
CA GLU A 81 22.67 8.41 29.50
C GLU A 81 23.39 8.32 28.13
N LEU A 82 22.66 7.95 27.09
CA LEU A 82 23.18 7.84 25.72
C LEU A 82 23.16 9.18 24.95
N LYS A 83 23.03 10.34 25.61
CA LYS A 83 22.89 11.65 24.95
C LYS A 83 24.00 11.94 23.93
N ASP A 84 25.26 11.62 24.28
CA ASP A 84 26.46 11.89 23.48
C ASP A 84 26.67 10.84 22.35
N VAL A 85 25.93 9.74 22.36
CA VAL A 85 25.93 8.74 21.28
C VAL A 85 25.22 9.33 20.05
N PRO A 86 25.85 9.30 18.85
CA PRO A 86 25.23 9.80 17.62
C PRO A 86 23.88 9.13 17.35
N GLN A 87 22.91 9.90 16.87
CA GLN A 87 21.65 9.32 16.43
C GLN A 87 21.84 8.61 15.10
N LEU A 88 21.41 7.36 15.03
CA LEU A 88 21.39 6.59 13.79
C LEU A 88 20.42 7.26 12.80
N ARG A 89 20.96 7.73 11.67
CA ARG A 89 20.16 8.35 10.60
C ARG A 89 19.93 7.43 9.42
N GLU A 90 20.89 6.55 9.18
CA GLU A 90 20.90 5.65 8.05
C GLU A 90 21.62 4.36 8.42
N GLN A 91 21.13 3.25 7.87
CA GLN A 91 21.80 1.95 7.93
C GLN A 91 21.74 1.30 6.56
N ARG A 92 22.86 0.78 6.06
CA ARG A 92 22.94 0.06 4.78
C ARG A 92 23.38 -1.38 5.04
N LYS A 93 22.66 -2.34 4.45
CA LYS A 93 22.93 -3.77 4.58
C LYS A 93 22.69 -4.46 3.26
N TYR A 94 23.51 -5.45 2.95
CA TYR A 94 23.25 -6.40 1.86
C TYR A 94 22.35 -7.51 2.38
N THR A 95 21.31 -7.86 1.62
CA THR A 95 20.41 -8.98 1.91
C THR A 95 20.37 -9.89 0.67
N ASP A 96 20.35 -11.21 0.90
CA ASP A 96 20.38 -12.18 -0.21
C ASP A 96 19.13 -12.09 -1.09
N SER A 97 18.00 -11.66 -0.52
CA SER A 97 16.72 -11.57 -1.23
C SER A 97 16.56 -10.31 -2.08
N VAL A 98 17.25 -9.20 -1.71
CA VAL A 98 16.99 -7.85 -2.28
C VAL A 98 18.25 -7.17 -2.80
N GLY A 99 19.43 -7.68 -2.43
CA GLY A 99 20.70 -6.99 -2.66
C GLY A 99 20.94 -5.88 -1.63
N TRP A 100 21.49 -4.73 -2.07
CA TRP A 100 21.75 -3.61 -1.18
C TRP A 100 20.46 -2.89 -0.77
N VAL A 101 20.28 -2.76 0.54
CA VAL A 101 19.16 -2.03 1.16
C VAL A 101 19.70 -0.91 2.03
N THR A 102 19.19 0.29 1.82
CA THR A 102 19.50 1.48 2.62
C THR A 102 18.24 1.92 3.34
N VAL A 103 18.23 1.87 4.67
CA VAL A 103 17.13 2.35 5.51
C VAL A 103 17.50 3.70 6.09
N ARG A 104 16.64 4.73 5.95
CA ARG A 104 16.86 6.10 6.43
C ARG A 104 15.74 6.57 7.34
N ARG A 105 16.10 7.29 8.42
CA ARG A 105 15.13 8.04 9.23
C ARG A 105 14.57 9.21 8.45
N SER A 106 13.26 9.40 8.52
CA SER A 106 12.55 10.51 7.89
C SER A 106 11.52 11.12 8.86
N LYS A 107 10.89 12.23 8.43
CA LYS A 107 9.77 12.85 9.15
C LYS A 107 8.40 12.26 8.76
N LEU A 108 8.37 11.23 7.94
CA LEU A 108 7.13 10.54 7.55
C LEU A 108 6.47 9.92 8.79
N LYS A 109 5.14 9.85 8.79
CA LYS A 109 4.40 9.08 9.82
C LYS A 109 4.56 7.58 9.62
N GLU A 110 4.65 7.16 8.36
CA GLU A 110 4.80 5.78 7.93
C GLU A 110 6.15 5.55 7.26
N TRP A 111 6.18 4.80 6.20
CA TRP A 111 7.37 4.47 5.44
C TRP A 111 7.18 4.73 3.95
N LYS A 112 8.29 4.85 3.22
CA LYS A 112 8.32 4.95 1.77
C LYS A 112 9.49 4.15 1.23
N VAL A 113 9.25 3.36 0.18
CA VAL A 113 10.27 2.60 -0.56
C VAL A 113 10.57 3.31 -1.87
N LYS A 114 11.85 3.33 -2.26
CA LYS A 114 12.33 3.75 -3.57
C LYS A 114 13.39 2.76 -4.03
N PHE A 115 13.44 2.56 -5.33
CA PHE A 115 14.43 1.71 -5.98
C PHE A 115 15.32 2.60 -6.83
N ASN A 116 16.62 2.52 -6.59
CA ASN A 116 17.64 3.28 -7.30
C ASN A 116 18.68 2.30 -7.88
N ASP A 117 19.58 2.80 -8.70
CA ASP A 117 20.66 1.98 -9.31
C ASP A 117 21.61 1.36 -8.26
N ASP A 118 21.72 1.97 -7.08
CA ASP A 118 22.56 1.53 -5.98
C ASP A 118 21.85 0.62 -4.96
N GLY A 119 20.57 0.33 -5.17
CA GLY A 119 19.77 -0.57 -4.34
C GLY A 119 18.41 -0.03 -3.91
N THR A 120 17.79 -0.76 -3.00
CA THR A 120 16.49 -0.42 -2.41
C THR A 120 16.65 0.58 -1.27
N HIS A 121 15.97 1.72 -1.33
CA HIS A 121 15.97 2.76 -0.31
C HIS A 121 14.64 2.78 0.43
N VAL A 122 14.66 2.61 1.74
CA VAL A 122 13.49 2.66 2.61
C VAL A 122 13.60 3.86 3.55
N SER A 123 12.68 4.81 3.41
CA SER A 123 12.51 5.91 4.36
C SER A 123 11.49 5.51 5.41
N ILE A 124 11.87 5.52 6.68
CA ILE A 124 11.02 5.12 7.81
C ILE A 124 10.73 6.29 8.74
N GLY A 125 9.52 6.32 9.29
CA GLY A 125 9.11 7.29 10.31
C GLY A 125 9.75 7.05 11.66
N PRO A 126 9.64 8.01 12.62
CA PRO A 126 10.30 7.91 13.92
C PRO A 126 9.83 6.73 14.78
N SER A 127 8.62 6.23 14.57
CA SER A 127 8.04 5.10 15.31
C SER A 127 8.35 3.72 14.70
N ILE A 128 9.10 3.66 13.59
CA ILE A 128 9.41 2.40 12.89
C ILE A 128 10.87 2.02 13.15
N PRO A 129 11.20 0.85 13.72
CA PRO A 129 12.58 0.44 13.95
C PRO A 129 13.30 0.09 12.62
N PHE A 130 14.63 0.22 12.59
CA PHE A 130 15.45 -0.06 11.41
C PHE A 130 15.29 -1.50 10.90
N CYS A 131 15.20 -2.50 11.79
CA CYS A 131 14.98 -3.89 11.39
C CYS A 131 13.70 -4.07 10.57
N ARG A 132 12.63 -3.34 10.92
CA ARG A 132 11.39 -3.34 10.14
C ARG A 132 11.58 -2.68 8.77
N GLY A 133 12.45 -1.68 8.65
CA GLY A 133 12.81 -1.08 7.36
C GLY A 133 13.42 -2.09 6.39
N PHE A 134 14.31 -2.96 6.84
CA PHE A 134 14.88 -4.05 6.03
C PHE A 134 13.82 -5.09 5.63
N ARG A 135 12.91 -5.45 6.53
CA ARG A 135 11.79 -6.36 6.22
C ARG A 135 10.79 -5.75 5.25
N ILE A 136 10.57 -4.42 5.32
CA ILE A 136 9.76 -3.71 4.33
C ILE A 136 10.40 -3.83 2.95
N ALA A 137 11.73 -3.67 2.82
CA ALA A 137 12.43 -3.88 1.57
C ALA A 137 12.25 -5.31 1.06
N ASP A 138 12.50 -6.32 1.93
CA ASP A 138 12.34 -7.73 1.60
C ASP A 138 10.89 -8.06 1.17
N TYR A 139 9.91 -7.55 1.90
CA TYR A 139 8.50 -7.72 1.55
C TYR A 139 8.16 -7.13 0.18
N HIS A 140 8.72 -5.96 -0.13
CA HIS A 140 8.47 -5.27 -1.40
C HIS A 140 9.25 -5.87 -2.58
N THR A 141 10.19 -6.77 -2.35
CA THR A 141 11.01 -7.39 -3.40
C THR A 141 10.71 -8.88 -3.66
N LYS A 142 9.89 -9.56 -2.86
CA LYS A 142 9.54 -10.99 -3.05
C LYS A 142 8.57 -11.23 -4.20
N GLU A 143 8.95 -12.08 -5.16
CA GLU A 143 8.16 -12.42 -6.36
C GLU A 143 6.84 -13.15 -6.07
N GLU A 144 6.73 -13.81 -4.92
CA GLU A 144 5.56 -14.61 -4.53
C GLU A 144 4.38 -13.78 -3.99
N ASN A 145 4.56 -12.48 -3.79
CA ASN A 145 3.49 -11.65 -3.26
C ASN A 145 2.72 -10.97 -4.41
N PRO A 146 1.47 -11.35 -4.71
CA PRO A 146 0.66 -10.72 -5.75
C PRO A 146 0.35 -9.24 -5.47
N ARG A 147 0.74 -8.71 -4.30
CA ARG A 147 0.66 -7.29 -3.92
C ARG A 147 1.97 -6.55 -4.15
N TRP A 148 2.82 -7.06 -4.99
CA TRP A 148 4.12 -6.51 -5.34
C TRP A 148 4.05 -5.11 -5.88
N THR A 149 4.58 -4.20 -5.11
CA THR A 149 4.58 -2.81 -5.48
C THR A 149 5.92 -2.15 -5.17
N CYS A 150 6.63 -1.74 -6.20
CA CYS A 150 7.58 -0.66 -6.07
C CYS A 150 6.78 0.62 -5.83
N ASP A 151 6.94 1.32 -4.72
CA ASP A 151 6.14 2.51 -4.38
C ASP A 151 4.61 2.29 -4.47
N GLY A 152 4.16 1.08 -4.22
CA GLY A 152 2.76 0.75 -4.36
C GLY A 152 2.33 0.32 -5.78
N HIS A 153 3.24 0.04 -6.70
CA HIS A 153 2.94 -0.40 -8.06
C HIS A 153 3.25 -1.87 -8.27
N THR A 154 2.40 -2.55 -9.04
CA THR A 154 2.64 -3.93 -9.47
C THR A 154 3.91 -4.01 -10.30
N ARG A 155 4.73 -5.02 -10.07
CA ARG A 155 5.89 -5.30 -10.91
C ARG A 155 5.48 -6.15 -12.11
N PHE A 156 5.74 -5.65 -13.29
CA PHE A 156 5.43 -6.32 -14.55
C PHE A 156 6.58 -7.25 -14.98
N TYR A 157 6.21 -8.34 -15.64
CA TYR A 157 7.12 -9.28 -16.28
C TYR A 157 6.63 -9.59 -17.69
N ASP A 158 7.47 -10.20 -18.51
CA ASP A 158 7.09 -10.61 -19.87
C ASP A 158 6.06 -11.73 -19.82
N GLY A 159 4.92 -11.51 -20.48
CA GLY A 159 3.77 -12.40 -20.40
C GLY A 159 2.83 -12.13 -19.21
N TYR A 160 2.99 -11.02 -18.47
CA TYR A 160 2.05 -10.65 -17.43
C TYR A 160 0.63 -10.54 -18.00
N MET A 161 -0.33 -11.15 -17.31
CA MET A 161 -1.75 -11.17 -17.70
C MET A 161 -2.63 -10.75 -16.51
N LEU A 162 -3.62 -9.91 -16.79
CA LEU A 162 -4.66 -9.54 -15.85
C LEU A 162 -6.01 -9.55 -16.56
N ASN A 163 -6.94 -10.35 -16.04
CA ASN A 163 -8.31 -10.44 -16.55
C ASN A 163 -9.28 -9.89 -15.51
N THR A 164 -10.15 -8.99 -15.95
CA THR A 164 -11.29 -8.46 -15.20
C THR A 164 -12.57 -8.61 -16.03
N ASP A 165 -13.71 -8.22 -15.49
CA ASP A 165 -14.96 -8.22 -16.24
C ASP A 165 -14.94 -7.19 -17.38
N PHE A 166 -14.12 -6.15 -17.27
CA PHE A 166 -14.06 -5.02 -18.21
C PHE A 166 -12.98 -5.15 -19.29
N PHE A 167 -11.89 -5.86 -18.99
CA PHE A 167 -10.76 -6.00 -19.92
C PHE A 167 -9.91 -7.24 -19.64
N SER A 168 -9.10 -7.59 -20.65
CA SER A 168 -7.99 -8.55 -20.53
C SER A 168 -6.72 -7.82 -20.92
N LEU A 169 -5.80 -7.63 -19.96
CA LEU A 169 -4.52 -6.97 -20.16
C LEU A 169 -3.41 -8.00 -20.36
N VAL A 170 -2.59 -7.80 -21.38
CA VAL A 170 -1.35 -8.57 -21.60
C VAL A 170 -0.18 -7.59 -21.73
N ILE A 171 0.89 -7.86 -21.00
CA ILE A 171 2.16 -7.13 -21.11
C ILE A 171 3.20 -8.07 -21.69
N ARG A 172 3.85 -7.65 -22.77
CA ARG A 172 4.83 -8.49 -23.46
C ARG A 172 5.99 -7.69 -24.01
N ARG A 173 7.09 -8.37 -24.28
CA ARG A 173 8.22 -7.79 -25.02
C ARG A 173 7.82 -7.50 -26.47
N GLY A 174 8.03 -6.27 -26.89
CA GLY A 174 7.80 -5.82 -28.27
C GLY A 174 8.94 -6.21 -29.21
N ARG A 175 8.76 -5.89 -30.48
CA ARG A 175 9.77 -6.06 -31.53
C ARG A 175 10.54 -4.76 -31.81
N THR A 176 10.06 -3.64 -31.31
CA THR A 176 10.59 -2.30 -31.50
C THR A 176 11.33 -1.82 -30.26
N ALA A 177 12.05 -0.69 -30.38
CA ALA A 177 12.68 -0.01 -29.25
C ALA A 177 11.72 0.99 -28.55
N ALA A 178 10.39 0.87 -28.77
CA ALA A 178 9.39 1.77 -28.21
C ALA A 178 8.40 1.04 -27.30
N PHE A 179 7.80 1.79 -26.37
CA PHE A 179 6.63 1.33 -25.64
C PHE A 179 5.38 1.56 -26.50
N GLU A 180 4.62 0.50 -26.74
CA GLU A 180 3.42 0.53 -27.54
C GLU A 180 2.22 0.04 -26.72
N SER A 181 1.03 0.54 -27.03
CA SER A 181 -0.20 0.05 -26.42
C SER A 181 -1.31 -0.03 -27.46
N SER A 182 -2.17 -1.03 -27.35
CA SER A 182 -3.34 -1.23 -28.22
C SER A 182 -4.55 -1.74 -27.48
N ILE A 183 -5.73 -1.37 -27.97
CA ILE A 183 -7.02 -1.84 -27.48
C ILE A 183 -7.74 -2.47 -28.68
N ASN A 184 -8.27 -3.68 -28.48
CA ASN A 184 -9.17 -4.33 -29.43
C ASN A 184 -10.31 -4.96 -28.63
N GLY A 185 -11.44 -4.27 -28.55
CA GLY A 185 -12.55 -4.65 -27.68
C GLY A 185 -12.10 -4.74 -26.22
N ARG A 186 -12.24 -5.92 -25.60
CA ARG A 186 -11.78 -6.18 -24.22
C ARG A 186 -10.26 -6.40 -24.11
N HIS A 187 -9.58 -6.67 -25.22
CA HIS A 187 -8.17 -7.02 -25.20
C HIS A 187 -7.31 -5.78 -25.21
N CYS A 188 -6.60 -5.58 -24.11
CA CYS A 188 -5.65 -4.51 -23.88
C CYS A 188 -4.23 -5.09 -23.92
N MET A 189 -3.35 -4.51 -24.68
CA MET A 189 -1.97 -4.95 -24.80
C MET A 189 -1.01 -3.79 -24.59
N VAL A 190 0.02 -4.00 -23.79
CA VAL A 190 1.16 -3.11 -23.65
C VAL A 190 2.42 -3.90 -24.06
N SER A 191 3.19 -3.34 -24.99
CA SER A 191 4.48 -3.88 -25.39
C SER A 191 5.59 -2.96 -24.89
N PHE A 192 6.61 -3.53 -24.24
CA PHE A 192 7.81 -2.81 -23.83
C PHE A 192 8.96 -3.08 -24.82
N PRO A 193 9.98 -2.18 -24.89
CA PRO A 193 11.08 -2.29 -25.85
C PRO A 193 11.79 -3.65 -25.82
N CYS A 194 12.22 -4.15 -26.97
CA CYS A 194 12.91 -5.44 -27.10
C CYS A 194 14.22 -5.52 -26.32
N ASN A 195 14.88 -4.39 -26.09
CA ASN A 195 16.13 -4.24 -25.34
C ASN A 195 15.92 -3.74 -23.89
N ALA A 196 14.67 -3.58 -23.42
CA ALA A 196 14.42 -3.10 -22.08
C ALA A 196 14.64 -4.17 -21.02
N GLU A 197 15.30 -3.78 -19.93
CA GLU A 197 15.49 -4.61 -18.74
C GLU A 197 14.38 -4.33 -17.72
N LEU A 198 13.54 -5.33 -17.46
CA LEU A 198 12.39 -5.22 -16.55
C LEU A 198 12.78 -5.02 -15.08
N SER A 199 14.04 -5.26 -14.73
CA SER A 199 14.59 -4.96 -13.39
C SER A 199 14.68 -3.45 -13.11
N TYR A 200 14.74 -2.62 -14.14
CA TYR A 200 14.86 -1.18 -13.98
C TYR A 200 13.52 -0.52 -13.67
N LEU A 201 13.52 0.30 -12.61
CA LEU A 201 12.30 0.97 -12.14
C LEU A 201 11.69 1.86 -13.23
N TYR A 202 12.49 2.59 -14.01
CA TYR A 202 11.97 3.45 -15.07
C TYR A 202 11.21 2.65 -16.16
N VAL A 203 11.60 1.40 -16.41
CA VAL A 203 10.90 0.51 -17.35
C VAL A 203 9.54 0.11 -16.77
N GLN A 204 9.50 -0.25 -15.49
CA GLN A 204 8.26 -0.57 -14.76
C GLN A 204 7.29 0.62 -14.75
N GLU A 205 7.81 1.83 -14.48
CA GLU A 205 7.01 3.07 -14.50
C GLU A 205 6.48 3.39 -15.90
N ALA A 206 7.30 3.21 -16.93
CA ALA A 206 6.89 3.44 -18.31
C ALA A 206 5.77 2.46 -18.73
N ILE A 207 5.88 1.18 -18.35
CA ILE A 207 4.81 0.19 -18.55
C ILE A 207 3.55 0.62 -17.81
N MET A 208 3.67 0.99 -16.52
CA MET A 208 2.52 1.41 -15.70
C MET A 208 1.82 2.63 -16.30
N ASN A 209 2.57 3.61 -16.80
CA ASN A 209 1.99 4.79 -17.44
C ASN A 209 1.20 4.40 -18.71
N LYS A 210 1.73 3.48 -19.51
CA LYS A 210 1.00 2.94 -20.68
C LYS A 210 -0.25 2.15 -20.27
N VAL A 211 -0.17 1.37 -19.20
CA VAL A 211 -1.34 0.67 -18.65
C VAL A 211 -2.40 1.67 -18.21
N ARG A 212 -2.02 2.74 -17.45
CA ARG A 212 -2.97 3.78 -17.02
C ARG A 212 -3.64 4.49 -18.20
N GLU A 213 -2.86 4.91 -19.21
CA GLU A 213 -3.40 5.55 -20.41
C GLU A 213 -4.43 4.64 -21.11
N LEU A 214 -4.10 3.37 -21.23
CA LEU A 214 -4.91 2.38 -21.92
C LEU A 214 -6.18 2.05 -21.14
N LEU A 215 -6.09 1.81 -19.84
CA LEU A 215 -7.24 1.53 -18.98
C LEU A 215 -8.14 2.76 -18.83
N LYS A 216 -7.58 3.98 -18.85
CA LYS A 216 -8.37 5.21 -18.86
C LYS A 216 -9.23 5.28 -20.12
N LYS A 217 -8.65 5.06 -21.31
CA LYS A 217 -9.43 5.01 -22.57
C LYS A 217 -10.53 3.98 -22.50
N ARG A 218 -10.21 2.78 -21.96
CA ARG A 218 -11.21 1.72 -21.83
C ARG A 218 -12.34 2.09 -20.87
N ALA A 219 -12.05 2.72 -19.74
CA ALA A 219 -13.05 3.22 -18.80
C ALA A 219 -13.92 4.34 -19.40
N GLU A 220 -13.31 5.26 -20.16
CA GLU A 220 -14.02 6.35 -20.85
C GLU A 220 -14.98 5.84 -21.95
N GLU A 221 -14.71 4.66 -22.51
CA GLU A 221 -15.63 3.99 -23.46
C GLU A 221 -16.78 3.28 -22.74
N LEU A 222 -16.50 2.55 -21.67
CA LEU A 222 -17.44 1.64 -21.04
C LEU A 222 -18.33 2.29 -19.99
N PHE A 223 -17.74 3.07 -19.09
CA PHE A 223 -18.46 3.56 -17.90
C PHE A 223 -19.64 4.48 -18.23
N PRO A 224 -19.55 5.39 -19.24
CA PRO A 224 -20.71 6.19 -19.60
C PRO A 224 -21.88 5.34 -20.10
N GLN A 225 -21.62 4.29 -20.86
CA GLN A 225 -22.68 3.41 -21.38
C GLN A 225 -23.36 2.64 -20.25
N GLN A 226 -22.58 1.97 -19.40
CA GLN A 226 -23.12 1.21 -18.27
C GLN A 226 -23.82 2.11 -17.25
N LEU A 227 -23.24 3.28 -16.94
CA LEU A 227 -23.87 4.24 -16.04
C LEU A 227 -25.22 4.74 -16.60
N THR A 228 -25.33 4.95 -17.92
CA THR A 228 -26.58 5.32 -18.56
C THR A 228 -27.64 4.23 -18.39
N GLU A 229 -27.30 2.97 -18.69
CA GLU A 229 -28.19 1.83 -18.52
C GLU A 229 -28.67 1.68 -17.07
N ILE A 230 -27.74 1.84 -16.10
CA ILE A 230 -28.07 1.79 -14.67
C ILE A 230 -28.97 2.97 -14.29
N SER A 231 -28.65 4.19 -14.72
CA SER A 231 -29.41 5.42 -14.46
C SER A 231 -30.85 5.32 -14.97
N GLU A 232 -31.04 4.83 -16.20
CA GLU A 232 -32.36 4.60 -16.80
C GLU A 232 -33.14 3.54 -16.02
N ARG A 233 -32.51 2.44 -15.66
CA ARG A 233 -33.13 1.34 -14.90
C ARG A 233 -33.61 1.80 -13.52
N VAL A 234 -32.82 2.61 -12.80
CA VAL A 234 -33.20 3.09 -11.47
C VAL A 234 -34.00 4.39 -11.49
N GLY A 235 -34.18 5.01 -12.68
CA GLY A 235 -34.96 6.23 -12.88
C GLY A 235 -34.31 7.47 -12.24
N VAL A 236 -32.99 7.53 -12.14
CA VAL A 236 -32.24 8.64 -11.51
C VAL A 236 -31.28 9.26 -12.51
N PRO A 237 -31.55 10.46 -13.03
CA PRO A 237 -30.68 11.10 -14.02
C PRO A 237 -29.38 11.61 -13.40
N TYR A 238 -28.31 11.59 -14.18
CA TYR A 238 -27.00 12.15 -13.85
C TYR A 238 -26.54 13.16 -14.90
N GLY A 239 -25.46 13.92 -14.61
CA GLY A 239 -24.83 14.86 -15.53
C GLY A 239 -23.82 14.18 -16.44
N LYS A 240 -22.53 14.27 -16.09
CA LYS A 240 -21.43 13.65 -16.84
C LYS A 240 -20.84 12.49 -16.07
N CYS A 241 -20.31 11.50 -16.81
CA CYS A 241 -19.42 10.47 -16.30
C CYS A 241 -17.96 10.90 -16.53
N ILE A 242 -17.19 11.03 -15.47
CA ILE A 242 -15.80 11.54 -15.51
C ILE A 242 -14.86 10.46 -14.94
N ILE A 243 -13.75 10.18 -15.61
CA ILE A 243 -12.72 9.25 -15.12
C ILE A 243 -11.54 10.05 -14.58
N ASN A 244 -11.30 9.95 -13.26
CA ASN A 244 -10.23 10.66 -12.58
C ASN A 244 -9.10 9.70 -12.16
N THR A 245 -7.92 9.89 -12.74
CA THR A 245 -6.71 9.11 -12.41
C THR A 245 -6.06 9.53 -11.09
N ARG A 246 -6.50 10.62 -10.47
CA ARG A 246 -5.96 11.15 -9.20
C ARG A 246 -6.89 10.92 -8.01
N LEU A 247 -8.09 10.42 -8.24
CA LEU A 247 -9.03 10.12 -7.17
C LEU A 247 -8.59 8.83 -6.46
N SER A 248 -7.95 8.97 -5.29
CA SER A 248 -7.35 7.85 -4.54
C SER A 248 -8.04 7.57 -3.20
N LYS A 249 -8.93 8.46 -2.73
CA LYS A 249 -9.58 8.34 -1.42
C LYS A 249 -11.00 7.79 -1.47
N ALA A 250 -11.59 7.73 -2.66
CA ALA A 250 -12.93 7.22 -2.90
C ALA A 250 -12.98 6.47 -4.23
N TRP A 251 -13.92 5.56 -4.39
CA TRP A 251 -14.17 4.87 -5.65
C TRP A 251 -14.86 5.76 -6.66
N ALA A 252 -15.80 6.58 -6.19
CA ALA A 252 -16.46 7.60 -6.99
C ALA A 252 -16.88 8.79 -6.11
N GLN A 253 -17.35 9.86 -6.74
CA GLN A 253 -17.88 11.04 -6.08
C GLN A 253 -19.01 11.66 -6.91
N TYR A 254 -20.13 11.99 -6.27
CA TYR A 254 -21.25 12.68 -6.87
C TYR A 254 -21.18 14.18 -6.65
N ASN A 255 -21.19 14.96 -7.73
CA ASN A 255 -21.31 16.43 -7.65
C ASN A 255 -22.78 16.85 -7.68
N ARG A 256 -23.29 17.33 -6.56
CA ARG A 256 -24.70 17.70 -6.41
C ARG A 256 -25.13 18.87 -7.32
N ALA A 257 -24.24 19.81 -7.61
CA ALA A 257 -24.58 21.00 -8.40
C ALA A 257 -24.74 20.66 -9.90
N THR A 258 -23.82 19.84 -10.42
CA THR A 258 -23.80 19.44 -11.84
C THR A 258 -24.42 18.08 -12.09
N LYS A 259 -24.64 17.29 -11.01
CA LYS A 259 -25.04 15.87 -11.04
C LYS A 259 -24.01 14.96 -11.72
N ASP A 260 -22.78 15.42 -11.90
CA ASP A 260 -21.72 14.63 -12.48
C ASP A 260 -21.27 13.53 -11.50
N ILE A 261 -20.87 12.38 -12.02
CA ILE A 261 -20.27 11.29 -11.27
C ILE A 261 -18.83 11.14 -11.73
N GLU A 262 -17.90 11.30 -10.81
CA GLU A 262 -16.47 11.17 -11.04
C GLU A 262 -15.98 9.85 -10.45
N PHE A 263 -15.49 8.94 -11.30
CA PHE A 263 -14.97 7.63 -10.92
C PHE A 263 -13.46 7.63 -10.80
N SER A 264 -12.93 6.99 -9.76
CA SER A 264 -11.52 6.60 -9.73
C SER A 264 -11.23 5.62 -10.88
N LEU A 265 -10.07 5.77 -11.54
CA LEU A 265 -9.67 4.81 -12.57
C LEU A 265 -9.59 3.37 -12.02
N SER A 266 -9.27 3.22 -10.73
CA SER A 266 -9.18 1.90 -10.09
C SER A 266 -10.49 1.12 -10.08
N VAL A 267 -11.62 1.77 -10.32
CA VAL A 267 -12.95 1.09 -10.42
C VAL A 267 -13.00 0.09 -11.57
N ILE A 268 -12.23 0.31 -12.65
CA ILE A 268 -12.16 -0.63 -13.80
C ILE A 268 -11.55 -2.00 -13.40
N LEU A 269 -10.91 -2.09 -12.25
CA LEU A 269 -10.34 -3.32 -11.72
C LEU A 269 -11.36 -4.14 -10.91
N LEU A 270 -12.48 -3.54 -10.53
CA LEU A 270 -13.51 -4.19 -9.72
C LEU A 270 -14.38 -5.12 -10.58
N PRO A 271 -15.03 -6.10 -9.95
CA PRO A 271 -16.14 -6.83 -10.60
C PRO A 271 -17.26 -5.89 -11.06
N GLU A 272 -17.97 -6.29 -12.12
CA GLU A 272 -19.08 -5.50 -12.67
C GLU A 272 -20.18 -5.21 -11.64
N GLU A 273 -20.49 -6.17 -10.77
CA GLU A 273 -21.44 -5.97 -9.67
C GLU A 273 -21.03 -4.86 -8.70
N ASN A 274 -19.73 -4.73 -8.42
CA ASN A 274 -19.22 -3.66 -7.56
C ASN A 274 -19.32 -2.30 -8.27
N PHE A 275 -19.03 -2.25 -9.57
CA PHE A 275 -19.26 -1.06 -10.37
C PHE A 275 -20.73 -0.62 -10.34
N GLU A 276 -21.65 -1.55 -10.55
CA GLU A 276 -23.08 -1.29 -10.47
C GLU A 276 -23.50 -0.76 -9.10
N SER A 277 -23.02 -1.38 -8.01
CA SER A 277 -23.27 -0.92 -6.63
C SER A 277 -22.78 0.50 -6.41
N ILE A 278 -21.55 0.82 -6.87
CA ILE A 278 -20.97 2.17 -6.77
C ILE A 278 -21.81 3.17 -7.58
N CYS A 279 -22.23 2.83 -8.79
CA CYS A 279 -23.08 3.71 -9.60
C CYS A 279 -24.39 4.06 -8.88
N ILE A 280 -25.09 3.06 -8.32
CA ILE A 280 -26.35 3.29 -7.61
C ILE A 280 -26.12 4.04 -6.30
N HIS A 281 -25.00 3.82 -5.60
CA HIS A 281 -24.58 4.59 -4.44
C HIS A 281 -24.47 6.09 -4.78
N GLU A 282 -23.70 6.41 -5.83
CA GLU A 282 -23.51 7.80 -6.25
C GLU A 282 -24.84 8.44 -6.74
N LEU A 283 -25.64 7.71 -7.49
CA LEU A 283 -26.97 8.18 -7.91
C LEU A 283 -27.89 8.44 -6.72
N SER A 284 -27.75 7.70 -5.62
CA SER A 284 -28.53 7.89 -4.38
C SER A 284 -28.24 9.22 -3.69
N HIS A 285 -27.07 9.82 -3.91
CA HIS A 285 -26.73 11.16 -3.43
C HIS A 285 -27.61 12.28 -4.04
N SER A 286 -28.33 12.00 -5.12
CA SER A 286 -29.35 12.94 -5.62
C SER A 286 -30.51 13.17 -4.64
N PHE A 287 -30.75 12.23 -3.72
CA PHE A 287 -31.81 12.28 -2.71
C PHE A 287 -31.35 12.73 -1.33
N ALA A 288 -30.10 12.38 -0.97
CA ALA A 288 -29.53 12.72 0.33
C ALA A 288 -28.03 13.00 0.20
N PHE A 289 -27.56 14.11 0.81
CA PHE A 289 -26.16 14.54 0.68
C PHE A 289 -25.20 13.67 1.49
N GLY A 290 -25.59 13.33 2.72
CA GLY A 290 -24.76 12.52 3.62
C GLY A 290 -25.23 11.07 3.66
N HIS A 291 -24.42 10.20 4.23
CA HIS A 291 -24.73 8.78 4.47
C HIS A 291 -25.61 8.63 5.73
N ASP A 292 -26.80 9.23 5.71
CA ASP A 292 -27.80 9.13 6.79
C ASP A 292 -28.85 8.04 6.53
N GLY A 293 -29.80 7.90 7.41
CA GLY A 293 -30.87 6.91 7.27
C GLY A 293 -31.73 7.08 6.00
N LYS A 294 -31.86 8.31 5.47
CA LYS A 294 -32.59 8.57 4.22
C LYS A 294 -31.77 8.09 3.02
N PHE A 295 -30.46 8.36 3.05
CA PHE A 295 -29.54 7.87 2.02
C PHE A 295 -29.59 6.33 1.95
N PHE A 296 -29.35 5.65 3.06
CA PHE A 296 -29.31 4.20 3.09
C PHE A 296 -30.64 3.54 2.72
N SER A 297 -31.78 4.14 3.14
CA SER A 297 -33.10 3.67 2.74
C SER A 297 -33.29 3.78 1.22
N LYS A 298 -32.88 4.90 0.64
CA LYS A 298 -33.00 5.12 -0.80
C LYS A 298 -32.03 4.23 -1.59
N PHE A 299 -30.78 4.14 -1.16
CA PHE A 299 -29.79 3.25 -1.78
C PHE A 299 -30.26 1.80 -1.78
N ARG A 300 -30.73 1.27 -0.65
CA ARG A 300 -31.28 -0.10 -0.59
C ARG A 300 -32.49 -0.28 -1.51
N GLN A 301 -33.36 0.73 -1.59
CA GLN A 301 -34.52 0.70 -2.51
C GLN A 301 -34.10 0.57 -3.97
N LEU A 302 -33.08 1.32 -4.41
CA LEU A 302 -32.60 1.34 -5.79
C LEU A 302 -31.73 0.16 -6.15
N ALA A 303 -30.84 -0.23 -5.26
CA ALA A 303 -29.84 -1.29 -5.45
C ALA A 303 -30.42 -2.71 -5.23
N GLY A 304 -31.46 -2.83 -4.42
CA GLY A 304 -31.87 -4.12 -3.86
C GLY A 304 -30.89 -4.61 -2.79
N GLN A 305 -31.28 -5.64 -2.03
CA GLN A 305 -30.49 -6.11 -0.88
C GLN A 305 -29.08 -6.57 -1.28
N ARG A 306 -28.95 -7.31 -2.38
CA ARG A 306 -27.66 -7.88 -2.82
C ARG A 306 -26.60 -6.82 -3.10
N LEU A 307 -26.89 -5.82 -3.90
CA LEU A 307 -25.93 -4.77 -4.24
C LEU A 307 -25.69 -3.81 -3.07
N TYR A 308 -26.72 -3.58 -2.23
CA TYR A 308 -26.60 -2.83 -1.00
C TYR A 308 -25.57 -3.49 -0.04
N ASP A 309 -25.63 -4.81 0.13
CA ASP A 309 -24.72 -5.55 1.00
C ASP A 309 -23.28 -5.55 0.45
N LEU A 310 -23.09 -5.50 -0.87
CA LEU A 310 -21.77 -5.38 -1.50
C LEU A 310 -21.06 -4.07 -1.12
N ASP A 311 -21.78 -2.96 -1.10
CA ASP A 311 -21.23 -1.66 -0.71
C ASP A 311 -20.93 -1.60 0.80
N PHE A 312 -21.81 -2.17 1.61
CA PHE A 312 -21.78 -2.03 3.08
C PHE A 312 -20.76 -2.93 3.78
N THR A 313 -20.40 -4.06 3.21
CA THR A 313 -19.55 -5.06 3.89
C THR A 313 -18.05 -4.74 3.87
N GLY A 314 -17.64 -3.61 3.30
CA GLY A 314 -16.23 -3.21 3.23
C GLY A 314 -15.35 -4.16 2.41
N HIS A 315 -15.96 -5.19 1.78
CA HIS A 315 -15.24 -6.18 0.96
C HIS A 315 -14.58 -5.57 -0.27
N ILE A 316 -15.07 -4.42 -0.72
CA ILE A 316 -14.43 -3.64 -1.80
C ILE A 316 -13.01 -3.22 -1.39
N HIS A 317 -12.80 -2.82 -0.12
CA HIS A 317 -11.50 -2.37 0.35
C HIS A 317 -10.47 -3.49 0.59
N ASN A 318 -10.91 -4.73 0.83
CA ASN A 318 -10.03 -5.84 1.22
C ASN A 318 -9.59 -6.74 0.06
N ARG A 319 -10.22 -6.67 -1.10
CA ARG A 319 -9.94 -7.58 -2.23
C ARG A 319 -9.03 -7.01 -3.32
N TRP A 320 -8.71 -5.73 -3.27
CA TRP A 320 -7.94 -5.05 -4.31
C TRP A 320 -6.92 -4.08 -3.71
N PRO A 321 -5.69 -3.98 -4.25
CA PRO A 321 -5.46 -3.74 -5.67
C PRO A 321 -4.47 -4.71 -6.31
N LEU A 322 -4.84 -5.36 -7.39
CA LEU A 322 -3.88 -6.02 -8.28
C LEU A 322 -2.99 -5.00 -9.03
N LEU A 323 -3.52 -3.80 -9.23
CA LEU A 323 -2.81 -2.66 -9.81
C LEU A 323 -3.14 -1.41 -9.01
N LYS A 324 -2.15 -0.67 -8.57
CA LYS A 324 -2.34 0.66 -8.01
C LYS A 324 -2.27 1.66 -9.17
N LEU A 325 -3.44 1.91 -9.75
CA LEU A 325 -3.59 2.84 -10.86
C LEU A 325 -3.52 4.29 -10.42
#